data_1615911c7ace423418cf165630cd12b7
#
_entry.id   1615911c7ace423418cf165630cd12b7
#
_cell.length_a   1.000
_cell.length_b   1.000
_cell.length_c   1.000
_cell.angle_alpha   90.00
_cell.angle_beta   90.00
_cell.angle_gamma   90.00
#
_symmetry.space_group_name_H-M   'P 1'
#
loop_
_entity.id
_entity.type
_entity.pdbx_description
1 polymer ?
#
loop_
_entity_poly.entity_id
_entity_poly.type
_entity_poly.pdbx_seq_one_letter_code
_entity_poly.pdbx_strand_id
1 'polypeptide(L)'
;MIGNFKDVTETLRNRFAESPLGKQLEGMDFDNIDYTDDSSLDAYVDSDNSNDGATEYNEDGTRELTEDEKQELKDKLGWSDEKLKKCTIDENGVIHYKTDRCDLEGQASENGVPYERRRIEINGVVIEGVFPKFESAFDTELAPDNLKTKAYAKECNAALKEAIENDLELRSKFTDEQLQDIEEGRTPRGYVWHHNEEPGKMQLVKREDHDRAIGGAAHTGGNSLWGADSVDNSKKGENF
;
A
#
# COMPACT_ATOMS: atom_id res chain seq x y z
N MET A 1 -3.84 -37.91 -1.56
CA MET A 1 -5.25 -37.46 -1.70
C MET A 1 -5.26 -36.36 -2.75
N ILE A 2 -5.69 -36.68 -3.96
CA ILE A 2 -5.74 -35.74 -5.10
C ILE A 2 -7.10 -35.03 -4.98
N GLY A 3 -7.07 -33.76 -4.59
CA GLY A 3 -8.26 -32.92 -4.52
C GLY A 3 -8.87 -32.75 -5.91
N ASN A 4 -10.18 -32.84 -5.98
CA ASN A 4 -11.00 -32.94 -7.16
C ASN A 4 -10.95 -31.64 -7.97
N PHE A 5 -10.35 -31.65 -9.14
CA PHE A 5 -10.29 -30.52 -10.11
C PHE A 5 -11.68 -29.98 -10.50
N LYS A 6 -12.74 -30.75 -10.31
CA LYS A 6 -14.13 -30.31 -10.56
C LYS A 6 -14.61 -29.22 -9.61
N ASP A 7 -14.20 -29.26 -8.34
CA ASP A 7 -14.64 -28.27 -7.33
C ASP A 7 -14.04 -26.86 -7.55
N VAL A 8 -12.82 -26.79 -8.08
CA VAL A 8 -12.16 -25.51 -8.34
C VAL A 8 -12.80 -24.78 -9.56
N THR A 9 -13.11 -25.53 -10.60
CA THR A 9 -13.77 -24.98 -11.79
C THR A 9 -15.20 -24.50 -11.53
N GLU A 10 -15.93 -25.18 -10.68
CA GLU A 10 -17.29 -24.80 -10.28
C GLU A 10 -17.29 -23.54 -9.40
N THR A 11 -16.34 -23.43 -8.50
CA THR A 11 -16.13 -22.22 -7.66
C THR A 11 -15.73 -21.00 -8.48
N LEU A 12 -14.86 -21.15 -9.49
CA LEU A 12 -14.48 -20.08 -10.41
C LEU A 12 -15.65 -19.66 -11.31
N ARG A 13 -16.44 -20.60 -11.82
CA ARG A 13 -17.65 -20.31 -12.59
C ARG A 13 -18.68 -19.52 -11.80
N ASN A 14 -18.92 -19.88 -10.55
CA ASN A 14 -19.86 -19.19 -9.68
C ASN A 14 -19.39 -17.78 -9.34
N ARG A 15 -18.08 -17.58 -9.07
CA ARG A 15 -17.50 -16.24 -8.84
C ARG A 15 -17.57 -15.35 -10.08
N PHE A 16 -17.38 -15.92 -11.27
CA PHE A 16 -17.51 -15.16 -12.52
C PHE A 16 -18.97 -14.76 -12.77
N ALA A 17 -19.93 -15.65 -12.56
CA ALA A 17 -21.36 -15.37 -12.75
C ALA A 17 -21.87 -14.25 -11.80
N GLU A 18 -21.30 -14.13 -10.60
CA GLU A 18 -21.64 -13.07 -9.65
C GLU A 18 -20.92 -11.74 -9.89
N SER A 19 -19.92 -11.72 -10.76
CA SER A 19 -19.18 -10.50 -11.11
C SER A 19 -20.01 -9.53 -11.96
N PRO A 20 -19.70 -8.22 -11.97
CA PRO A 20 -20.37 -7.25 -12.84
C PRO A 20 -20.34 -7.65 -14.31
N LEU A 21 -19.23 -8.24 -14.78
CA LEU A 21 -19.07 -8.72 -16.16
C LEU A 21 -19.92 -9.96 -16.42
N GLY A 22 -19.99 -10.92 -15.48
CA GLY A 22 -20.84 -12.11 -15.59
C GLY A 22 -22.32 -11.74 -15.69
N LYS A 23 -22.79 -10.77 -14.92
CA LYS A 23 -24.18 -10.26 -14.96
C LYS A 23 -24.50 -9.52 -16.26
N GLN A 24 -23.52 -8.87 -16.87
CA GLN A 24 -23.69 -8.18 -18.16
C GLN A 24 -23.80 -9.16 -19.34
N LEU A 25 -23.28 -10.38 -19.17
CA LEU A 25 -23.34 -11.48 -20.16
C LEU A 25 -24.48 -12.47 -19.87
N GLU A 26 -25.28 -12.24 -18.83
CA GLU A 26 -26.43 -13.05 -18.48
C GLU A 26 -27.50 -12.96 -19.60
N GLY A 27 -27.72 -14.05 -20.33
CA GLY A 27 -28.63 -14.13 -21.47
C GLY A 27 -27.95 -14.27 -22.83
N MET A 28 -26.62 -14.31 -22.89
CA MET A 28 -25.90 -14.71 -24.10
C MET A 28 -25.83 -16.24 -24.18
N ASP A 29 -26.39 -16.83 -25.22
CA ASP A 29 -26.34 -18.26 -25.46
C ASP A 29 -25.01 -18.62 -26.13
N PHE A 30 -24.08 -19.15 -25.35
CA PHE A 30 -22.76 -19.57 -25.81
C PHE A 30 -22.71 -21.01 -26.35
N ASP A 31 -23.84 -21.76 -26.28
CA ASP A 31 -23.88 -23.15 -26.71
C ASP A 31 -24.07 -23.28 -28.24
N ASN A 32 -24.31 -22.17 -28.98
CA ASN A 32 -24.56 -22.13 -30.43
C ASN A 32 -23.44 -21.44 -31.23
N ILE A 33 -22.23 -21.34 -30.71
CA ILE A 33 -21.10 -20.84 -31.51
C ILE A 33 -20.54 -22.01 -32.33
N ASP A 34 -20.89 -22.05 -33.62
CA ASP A 34 -20.36 -23.03 -34.56
C ASP A 34 -18.92 -22.64 -34.96
N TYR A 35 -17.96 -23.39 -34.45
CA TYR A 35 -16.54 -23.21 -34.74
C TYR A 35 -16.08 -23.87 -36.06
N THR A 36 -16.99 -24.35 -36.91
CA THR A 36 -16.62 -25.14 -38.09
C THR A 36 -16.66 -24.36 -39.41
N ASP A 37 -17.05 -23.09 -39.45
CA ASP A 37 -17.03 -22.29 -40.66
C ASP A 37 -15.76 -21.43 -40.76
N ASP A 38 -14.73 -22.01 -41.36
CA ASP A 38 -13.40 -21.43 -41.63
C ASP A 38 -13.43 -20.36 -42.76
N SER A 39 -14.60 -20.02 -43.30
CA SER A 39 -14.72 -19.11 -44.45
C SER A 39 -14.96 -17.64 -44.10
N SER A 40 -15.16 -17.32 -42.82
CA SER A 40 -15.44 -15.92 -42.39
C SER A 40 -14.24 -15.20 -41.75
N LEU A 41 -13.10 -15.89 -41.60
CA LEU A 41 -11.90 -15.30 -40.97
C LEU A 41 -11.02 -14.49 -41.95
N ASP A 42 -11.21 -14.64 -43.28
CA ASP A 42 -10.38 -13.95 -44.28
C ASP A 42 -10.83 -12.52 -44.62
N ALA A 43 -11.89 -11.99 -44.01
CA ALA A 43 -12.42 -10.67 -44.35
C ALA A 43 -12.12 -9.57 -43.33
N TYR A 44 -11.38 -9.85 -42.26
CA TYR A 44 -11.06 -8.85 -41.23
C TYR A 44 -9.57 -8.71 -40.92
N VAL A 45 -8.70 -9.03 -41.89
CA VAL A 45 -7.28 -8.74 -41.84
C VAL A 45 -6.96 -7.73 -42.92
N ASP A 46 -7.41 -6.49 -42.72
CA ASP A 46 -6.71 -5.37 -43.35
C ASP A 46 -6.88 -4.10 -42.52
N SER A 47 -5.73 -3.49 -42.25
CA SER A 47 -5.53 -2.19 -41.65
C SER A 47 -6.08 -1.98 -40.23
N ASP A 48 -5.30 -2.27 -39.21
CA ASP A 48 -4.66 -1.15 -38.54
C ASP A 48 -3.54 -1.67 -37.64
N ASN A 49 -2.41 -1.10 -37.83
CA ASN A 49 -1.22 -0.99 -37.03
C ASN A 49 -1.48 -1.10 -35.51
N SER A 50 -2.00 -2.22 -35.02
CA SER A 50 -1.86 -2.61 -33.64
C SER A 50 -0.41 -3.06 -33.48
N ASN A 51 0.40 -2.12 -33.04
CA ASN A 51 1.67 -2.42 -32.40
C ASN A 51 1.33 -3.33 -31.21
N ASP A 52 1.15 -4.62 -31.49
CA ASP A 52 1.07 -5.71 -30.51
C ASP A 52 2.49 -5.86 -29.93
N GLY A 53 2.94 -4.78 -29.29
CA GLY A 53 4.14 -4.74 -28.53
C GLY A 53 3.95 -5.72 -27.39
N ALA A 54 4.51 -6.91 -27.53
CA ALA A 54 4.67 -7.83 -26.42
C ALA A 54 5.13 -6.99 -25.23
N THR A 55 4.33 -6.97 -24.16
CA THR A 55 4.66 -6.22 -22.94
C THR A 55 6.00 -6.73 -22.45
N GLU A 56 7.04 -5.93 -22.62
CA GLU A 56 8.41 -6.34 -22.29
C GLU A 56 8.58 -6.23 -20.78
N TYR A 57 8.82 -7.36 -20.13
CA TYR A 57 9.12 -7.42 -18.70
C TYR A 57 10.63 -7.35 -18.49
N ASN A 58 11.02 -6.68 -17.42
CA ASN A 58 12.39 -6.63 -16.94
C ASN A 58 12.84 -8.02 -16.43
N GLU A 59 14.14 -8.17 -16.17
CA GLU A 59 14.71 -9.41 -15.61
C GLU A 59 14.09 -9.81 -14.26
N ASP A 60 13.57 -8.85 -13.50
CA ASP A 60 12.90 -9.06 -12.20
C ASP A 60 11.41 -9.43 -12.32
N GLY A 61 10.89 -9.60 -13.54
CA GLY A 61 9.49 -9.96 -13.79
C GLY A 61 8.52 -8.79 -13.66
N THR A 62 9.02 -7.54 -13.63
CA THR A 62 8.19 -6.33 -13.61
C THR A 62 8.27 -5.56 -14.92
N ARG A 63 7.37 -4.63 -15.15
CA ARG A 63 7.40 -3.66 -16.26
C ARG A 63 7.02 -2.27 -15.81
N GLU A 64 7.30 -1.30 -16.64
CA GLU A 64 6.80 0.07 -16.45
C GLU A 64 5.27 0.12 -16.49
N LEU A 65 4.70 1.06 -15.74
CA LEU A 65 3.27 1.35 -15.77
C LEU A 65 2.88 2.04 -17.08
N THR A 66 1.78 1.62 -17.69
CA THR A 66 1.14 2.36 -18.78
C THR A 66 0.54 3.68 -18.27
N GLU A 67 0.19 4.59 -19.18
CA GLU A 67 -0.44 5.87 -18.79
C GLU A 67 -1.84 5.65 -18.15
N ASP A 68 -2.59 4.67 -18.63
CA ASP A 68 -3.90 4.32 -18.06
C ASP A 68 -3.75 3.79 -16.62
N GLU A 69 -2.78 2.90 -16.38
CA GLU A 69 -2.46 2.39 -15.04
C GLU A 69 -2.00 3.51 -14.09
N LYS A 70 -1.16 4.43 -14.59
CA LYS A 70 -0.76 5.61 -13.82
C LYS A 70 -1.97 6.48 -13.45
N GLN A 71 -2.91 6.67 -14.39
CA GLN A 71 -4.12 7.45 -14.12
C GLN A 71 -5.00 6.75 -13.08
N GLU A 72 -5.20 5.43 -13.21
CA GLU A 72 -5.95 4.64 -12.22
C GLU A 72 -5.34 4.73 -10.81
N LEU A 73 -4.02 4.63 -10.72
CA LEU A 73 -3.32 4.76 -9.43
C LEU A 73 -3.41 6.17 -8.85
N LYS A 74 -3.38 7.22 -9.68
CA LYS A 74 -3.66 8.60 -9.23
C LYS A 74 -5.05 8.73 -8.64
N ASP A 75 -6.05 8.15 -9.29
CA ASP A 75 -7.44 8.24 -8.85
C ASP A 75 -7.65 7.47 -7.54
N LYS A 76 -7.06 6.29 -7.39
CA LYS A 76 -7.17 5.45 -6.19
C LYS A 76 -6.33 5.94 -5.01
N LEU A 77 -5.09 6.32 -5.25
CA LEU A 77 -4.10 6.60 -4.21
C LEU A 77 -3.85 8.10 -4.00
N GLY A 78 -4.17 8.94 -4.98
CA GLY A 78 -3.84 10.36 -4.98
C GLY A 78 -2.34 10.63 -5.19
N TRP A 79 -1.58 9.66 -5.71
CA TRP A 79 -0.13 9.79 -5.88
C TRP A 79 0.24 10.69 -7.04
N SER A 80 1.37 11.40 -6.89
CA SER A 80 1.93 12.26 -7.94
C SER A 80 2.65 11.45 -9.03
N ASP A 81 2.84 12.06 -10.20
CA ASP A 81 3.63 11.47 -11.28
C ASP A 81 5.05 11.10 -10.84
N GLU A 82 5.66 11.95 -10.00
CA GLU A 82 7.02 11.70 -9.50
C GLU A 82 7.08 10.45 -8.61
N LYS A 83 6.01 10.14 -7.88
CA LYS A 83 5.92 8.91 -7.12
C LYS A 83 5.68 7.71 -8.02
N LEU A 84 4.78 7.82 -8.99
CA LEU A 84 4.48 6.76 -9.94
C LEU A 84 5.66 6.38 -10.85
N LYS A 85 6.56 7.31 -11.15
CA LYS A 85 7.83 7.01 -11.85
C LYS A 85 8.76 6.06 -11.09
N LYS A 86 8.54 5.86 -9.79
CA LYS A 86 9.28 4.91 -8.96
C LYS A 86 8.57 3.56 -8.84
N CYS A 87 7.50 3.35 -9.60
CA CYS A 87 6.69 2.14 -9.55
C CYS A 87 6.84 1.33 -10.83
N THR A 88 6.90 0.02 -10.67
CA THR A 88 6.72 -0.98 -11.72
C THR A 88 5.55 -1.88 -11.32
N ILE A 89 5.07 -2.71 -12.25
CA ILE A 89 3.99 -3.66 -12.01
C ILE A 89 4.41 -5.05 -12.47
N ASP A 90 4.06 -6.10 -11.73
CA ASP A 90 4.27 -7.48 -12.14
C ASP A 90 3.05 -8.07 -12.89
N GLU A 91 3.17 -9.30 -13.36
CA GLU A 91 2.12 -10.04 -14.07
C GLU A 91 0.86 -10.29 -13.22
N ASN A 92 0.96 -10.21 -11.90
CA ASN A 92 -0.14 -10.39 -10.95
C ASN A 92 -0.80 -9.06 -10.57
N GLY A 93 -0.36 -7.94 -11.15
CA GLY A 93 -0.90 -6.60 -10.86
C GLY A 93 -0.38 -6.00 -9.55
N VAL A 94 0.68 -6.54 -8.96
CA VAL A 94 1.30 -5.98 -7.76
C VAL A 94 2.18 -4.80 -8.16
N ILE A 95 2.00 -3.68 -7.49
CA ILE A 95 2.81 -2.46 -7.69
C ILE A 95 4.09 -2.57 -6.85
N HIS A 96 5.22 -2.63 -7.52
CA HIS A 96 6.54 -2.60 -6.89
C HIS A 96 6.99 -1.15 -6.77
N TYR A 97 6.96 -0.61 -5.56
CA TYR A 97 7.35 0.78 -5.30
C TYR A 97 8.77 0.86 -4.77
N LYS A 98 9.64 1.56 -5.50
CA LYS A 98 11.01 1.85 -5.07
C LYS A 98 10.99 2.88 -3.94
N THR A 99 10.92 2.38 -2.70
CA THR A 99 10.95 3.19 -1.48
C THR A 99 12.34 3.78 -1.22
N ASP A 100 12.41 4.76 -0.33
CA ASP A 100 13.71 5.25 0.15
C ASP A 100 14.43 4.13 0.88
N ARG A 101 15.71 3.94 0.58
CA ARG A 101 16.57 2.92 1.17
C ARG A 101 16.15 1.48 0.86
N CYS A 102 15.46 1.25 -0.27
CA CYS A 102 15.23 -0.10 -0.77
C CYS A 102 16.55 -0.86 -1.05
N ASP A 103 17.65 -0.14 -1.21
CA ASP A 103 19.02 -0.65 -1.28
C ASP A 103 19.50 -1.37 -0.01
N LEU A 104 18.82 -1.16 1.11
CA LEU A 104 19.13 -1.79 2.39
C LEU A 104 18.26 -3.01 2.72
N GLU A 105 17.54 -3.56 1.75
CA GLU A 105 16.76 -4.80 1.97
C GLU A 105 17.63 -5.91 2.59
N GLY A 106 17.15 -6.50 3.68
CA GLY A 106 17.88 -7.52 4.43
C GLY A 106 19.05 -7.01 5.27
N GLN A 107 19.26 -5.71 5.31
CA GLN A 107 20.26 -5.02 6.15
C GLN A 107 19.55 -4.20 7.24
N ALA A 108 20.30 -3.39 7.98
CA ALA A 108 19.76 -2.52 9.03
C ALA A 108 20.36 -1.12 8.96
N SER A 109 19.67 -0.14 9.60
CA SER A 109 20.23 1.19 9.87
C SER A 109 21.42 1.11 10.82
N GLU A 110 22.12 2.22 11.05
CA GLU A 110 23.24 2.28 12.00
C GLU A 110 22.79 1.89 13.43
N ASN A 111 21.57 2.25 13.82
CA ASN A 111 20.99 1.92 15.14
C ASN A 111 20.32 0.53 15.16
N GLY A 112 20.48 -0.28 14.10
CA GLY A 112 20.06 -1.68 14.08
C GLY A 112 18.60 -1.90 13.64
N VAL A 113 17.89 -0.90 13.13
CA VAL A 113 16.53 -1.06 12.59
C VAL A 113 16.58 -1.81 11.25
N PRO A 114 16.03 -3.04 11.14
CA PRO A 114 16.12 -3.83 9.92
C PRO A 114 15.18 -3.29 8.84
N TYR A 115 15.55 -3.51 7.57
CA TYR A 115 14.73 -3.21 6.40
C TYR A 115 14.20 -4.51 5.80
N GLU A 116 12.88 -4.63 5.71
CA GLU A 116 12.18 -5.81 5.21
C GLU A 116 11.28 -5.47 4.01
N ARG A 117 11.21 -6.38 3.04
CA ARG A 117 10.23 -6.32 1.96
C ARG A 117 8.85 -6.68 2.51
N ARG A 118 7.85 -5.86 2.21
CA ARG A 118 6.48 -6.07 2.67
C ARG A 118 5.47 -5.74 1.58
N ARG A 119 4.35 -6.46 1.61
CA ARG A 119 3.16 -6.17 0.82
C ARG A 119 2.11 -5.54 1.71
N ILE A 120 1.51 -4.47 1.21
CA ILE A 120 0.44 -3.73 1.85
C ILE A 120 -0.68 -3.50 0.85
N GLU A 121 -1.88 -3.24 1.33
CA GLU A 121 -3.01 -2.87 0.49
C GLU A 121 -3.48 -1.45 0.84
N ILE A 122 -3.59 -0.58 -0.17
CA ILE A 122 -4.10 0.77 -0.02
C ILE A 122 -5.20 0.98 -1.05
N ASN A 123 -6.45 1.19 -0.61
CA ASN A 123 -7.61 1.42 -1.49
C ASN A 123 -7.77 0.35 -2.59
N GLY A 124 -7.55 -0.92 -2.26
CA GLY A 124 -7.64 -2.04 -3.18
C GLY A 124 -6.44 -2.20 -4.13
N VAL A 125 -5.37 -1.44 -3.93
CA VAL A 125 -4.12 -1.57 -4.66
C VAL A 125 -3.10 -2.30 -3.79
N VAL A 126 -2.56 -3.42 -4.29
CA VAL A 126 -1.49 -4.14 -3.61
C VAL A 126 -0.15 -3.53 -3.98
N ILE A 127 0.58 -3.10 -2.98
CA ILE A 127 1.88 -2.42 -3.12
C ILE A 127 2.94 -3.23 -2.40
N GLU A 128 4.06 -3.48 -3.06
CA GLU A 128 5.24 -4.09 -2.47
C GLU A 128 6.37 -3.06 -2.40
N GLY A 129 7.06 -3.01 -1.25
CA GLY A 129 8.19 -2.12 -1.04
C GLY A 129 9.07 -2.59 0.11
N VAL A 130 10.20 -1.90 0.32
CA VAL A 130 11.11 -2.17 1.43
C VAL A 130 10.93 -1.09 2.49
N PHE A 131 10.64 -1.50 3.71
CA PHE A 131 10.32 -0.63 4.83
C PHE A 131 11.14 -0.99 6.08
N PRO A 132 11.46 -0.03 6.94
CA PRO A 132 12.08 -0.32 8.23
C PRO A 132 11.07 -0.97 9.18
N LYS A 133 11.51 -1.96 9.91
CA LYS A 133 10.71 -2.60 10.96
C LYS A 133 11.11 -2.06 12.33
N PHE A 134 10.37 -1.08 12.79
CA PHE A 134 10.59 -0.48 14.09
C PHE A 134 10.06 -1.37 15.22
N GLU A 135 10.79 -1.39 16.34
CA GLU A 135 10.24 -1.81 17.63
C GLU A 135 9.32 -0.70 18.15
N SER A 136 8.07 -1.01 18.40
CA SER A 136 7.08 -0.07 18.90
C SER A 136 6.80 -0.29 20.38
N ALA A 137 6.77 0.80 21.14
CA ALA A 137 6.33 0.78 22.53
C ALA A 137 4.80 0.67 22.65
N PHE A 138 4.07 1.20 21.64
CA PHE A 138 2.61 1.17 21.58
C PHE A 138 2.15 1.40 20.13
N ASP A 139 1.18 0.61 19.67
CA ASP A 139 0.54 0.75 18.39
C ASP A 139 -0.91 1.23 18.56
N THR A 140 -1.37 2.09 17.65
CA THR A 140 -2.78 2.53 17.57
C THR A 140 -3.17 2.76 16.12
N GLU A 141 -4.47 2.94 15.88
CA GLU A 141 -5.02 3.23 14.56
C GLU A 141 -5.67 4.61 14.55
N LEU A 142 -5.47 5.34 13.47
CA LEU A 142 -6.17 6.62 13.23
C LEU A 142 -7.58 6.37 12.75
N ALA A 143 -8.52 7.18 13.21
CA ALA A 143 -9.86 7.22 12.62
C ALA A 143 -9.77 7.57 11.12
N PRO A 144 -10.65 7.01 10.27
CA PRO A 144 -10.62 7.23 8.81
C PRO A 144 -10.59 8.71 8.41
N ASP A 145 -11.31 9.57 9.13
CA ASP A 145 -11.37 11.01 8.88
C ASP A 145 -10.05 11.74 9.18
N ASN A 146 -9.15 11.11 9.95
CA ASN A 146 -7.88 11.69 10.38
C ASN A 146 -6.67 11.22 9.55
N LEU A 147 -6.83 10.22 8.67
CA LEU A 147 -5.74 9.67 7.86
C LEU A 147 -4.99 10.74 7.04
N LYS A 148 -5.71 11.72 6.52
CA LYS A 148 -5.18 12.81 5.68
C LYS A 148 -4.94 14.12 6.43
N THR A 149 -4.98 14.11 7.77
CA THR A 149 -4.81 15.31 8.59
C THR A 149 -3.45 15.32 9.28
N LYS A 150 -3.02 16.52 9.72
CA LYS A 150 -1.82 16.69 10.56
C LYS A 150 -2.15 16.58 12.06
N ALA A 151 -3.40 16.24 12.41
CA ALA A 151 -3.86 16.18 13.80
C ALA A 151 -3.59 14.81 14.48
N TYR A 152 -2.96 13.88 13.78
CA TYR A 152 -2.72 12.50 14.24
C TYR A 152 -2.10 12.41 15.64
N ALA A 153 -1.15 13.30 15.98
CA ALA A 153 -0.44 13.22 17.26
C ALA A 153 -1.39 13.39 18.47
N LYS A 154 -2.42 14.23 18.34
CA LYS A 154 -3.42 14.42 19.39
C LYS A 154 -4.25 13.16 19.62
N GLU A 155 -4.68 12.51 18.56
CA GLU A 155 -5.45 11.26 18.63
C GLU A 155 -4.61 10.13 19.20
N CYS A 156 -3.38 9.94 18.70
CA CYS A 156 -2.47 8.91 19.16
C CYS A 156 -2.07 9.10 20.64
N ASN A 157 -1.82 10.35 21.08
CA ASN A 157 -1.53 10.64 22.48
C ASN A 157 -2.72 10.36 23.40
N ALA A 158 -3.95 10.63 22.95
CA ALA A 158 -5.15 10.29 23.70
C ALA A 158 -5.31 8.78 23.85
N ALA A 159 -5.11 8.02 22.76
CA ALA A 159 -5.16 6.56 22.78
C ALA A 159 -4.10 5.96 23.71
N LEU A 160 -2.86 6.47 23.68
CA LEU A 160 -1.80 6.04 24.57
C LEU A 160 -2.16 6.31 26.05
N LYS A 161 -2.68 7.50 26.35
CA LYS A 161 -3.12 7.87 27.72
C LYS A 161 -4.17 6.89 28.22
N GLU A 162 -5.20 6.62 27.46
CA GLU A 162 -6.25 5.66 27.81
C GLU A 162 -5.67 4.24 28.01
N ALA A 163 -4.74 3.81 27.14
CA ALA A 163 -4.14 2.49 27.22
C ALA A 163 -3.34 2.30 28.51
N ILE A 164 -2.50 3.26 28.93
CA ILE A 164 -1.70 3.14 30.14
C ILE A 164 -2.53 3.23 31.44
N GLU A 165 -3.74 3.78 31.40
CA GLU A 165 -4.66 3.76 32.54
C GLU A 165 -5.21 2.36 32.79
N ASN A 166 -5.32 1.53 31.74
CA ASN A 166 -5.91 0.20 31.76
C ASN A 166 -4.88 -0.93 31.71
N ASP A 167 -3.62 -0.66 31.38
CA ASP A 167 -2.55 -1.64 31.23
C ASP A 167 -1.31 -1.23 32.05
N LEU A 168 -1.14 -1.89 33.21
CA LEU A 168 -0.01 -1.63 34.10
C LEU A 168 1.33 -2.10 33.53
N GLU A 169 1.33 -3.12 32.65
CA GLU A 169 2.55 -3.58 31.99
C GLU A 169 2.99 -2.54 30.96
N LEU A 170 2.09 -2.03 30.13
CA LEU A 170 2.37 -0.94 29.21
C LEU A 170 2.87 0.30 29.97
N ARG A 171 2.16 0.68 31.05
CA ARG A 171 2.56 1.82 31.91
C ARG A 171 3.99 1.67 32.44
N SER A 172 4.40 0.47 32.82
CA SER A 172 5.73 0.20 33.39
C SER A 172 6.89 0.39 32.40
N LYS A 173 6.61 0.50 31.10
CA LYS A 173 7.62 0.76 30.06
C LYS A 173 8.08 2.22 30.01
N PHE A 174 7.38 3.12 30.70
CA PHE A 174 7.64 4.56 30.66
C PHE A 174 8.21 5.08 32.00
N THR A 175 9.13 6.03 31.92
CA THR A 175 9.66 6.73 33.12
C THR A 175 8.61 7.71 33.67
N ASP A 176 8.83 8.20 34.89
CA ASP A 176 7.92 9.16 35.51
C ASP A 176 7.76 10.45 34.67
N GLU A 177 8.86 10.92 34.05
CA GLU A 177 8.80 12.10 33.17
C GLU A 177 8.06 11.83 31.89
N GLN A 178 8.14 10.61 31.32
CA GLN A 178 7.38 10.20 30.16
C GLN A 178 5.90 10.04 30.51
N LEU A 179 5.57 9.49 31.65
CA LEU A 179 4.21 9.39 32.16
C LEU A 179 3.59 10.78 32.37
N GLN A 180 4.36 11.75 32.82
CA GLN A 180 3.92 13.13 32.91
C GLN A 180 3.61 13.72 31.53
N ASP A 181 4.47 13.49 30.52
CA ASP A 181 4.19 13.92 29.14
C ASP A 181 2.88 13.33 28.62
N ILE A 182 2.66 12.01 28.86
CA ILE A 182 1.44 11.32 28.45
C ILE A 182 0.21 11.90 29.15
N GLU A 183 0.30 12.14 30.48
CA GLU A 183 -0.79 12.73 31.28
C GLU A 183 -1.20 14.10 30.75
N GLU A 184 -0.24 14.91 30.31
CA GLU A 184 -0.44 16.22 29.71
C GLU A 184 -0.84 16.17 28.22
N GLY A 185 -1.07 14.97 27.67
CA GLY A 185 -1.49 14.76 26.27
C GLY A 185 -0.37 15.01 25.25
N ARG A 186 0.87 14.95 25.65
CA ARG A 186 2.06 15.08 24.77
C ARG A 186 2.62 13.71 24.40
N THR A 187 3.29 13.66 23.26
CA THR A 187 4.14 12.51 22.90
C THR A 187 5.27 12.40 23.92
N PRO A 188 5.48 11.22 24.53
CA PRO A 188 6.52 11.04 25.56
C PRO A 188 7.90 11.42 25.03
N ARG A 189 8.70 12.09 25.84
CA ARG A 189 10.07 12.47 25.47
C ARG A 189 10.91 11.25 25.10
N GLY A 190 11.71 11.41 24.04
CA GLY A 190 12.49 10.30 23.48
C GLY A 190 11.73 9.42 22.49
N TYR A 191 10.44 9.68 22.27
CA TYR A 191 9.61 8.97 21.29
C TYR A 191 9.09 9.91 20.20
N VAL A 192 8.65 9.28 19.10
CA VAL A 192 7.93 9.94 17.99
C VAL A 192 6.83 9.00 17.50
N TRP A 193 5.75 9.56 16.94
CA TRP A 193 4.76 8.79 16.23
C TRP A 193 5.21 8.54 14.80
N HIS A 194 5.35 7.28 14.43
CA HIS A 194 5.67 6.80 13.11
C HIS A 194 4.38 6.38 12.39
N HIS A 195 4.16 6.89 11.18
CA HIS A 195 3.13 6.36 10.29
C HIS A 195 3.67 5.07 9.66
N ASN A 196 3.16 3.93 10.12
CA ASN A 196 3.53 2.64 9.56
C ASN A 196 3.11 2.55 8.08
N GLU A 197 3.69 1.65 7.30
CA GLU A 197 3.30 1.44 5.90
C GLU A 197 1.85 0.99 5.75
N GLU A 198 1.29 0.26 6.73
CA GLU A 198 -0.12 -0.16 6.76
C GLU A 198 -1.04 1.05 7.01
N PRO A 199 -2.09 1.26 6.16
CA PRO A 199 -2.97 2.42 6.30
C PRO A 199 -3.59 2.56 7.68
N GLY A 200 -3.48 3.76 8.24
CA GLY A 200 -4.05 4.11 9.54
C GLY A 200 -3.20 3.73 10.75
N LYS A 201 -2.28 2.80 10.59
CA LYS A 201 -1.47 2.30 11.70
C LYS A 201 -0.39 3.30 12.12
N MET A 202 -0.41 3.63 13.41
CA MET A 202 0.55 4.52 14.06
C MET A 202 1.35 3.77 15.11
N GLN A 203 2.67 3.98 15.11
CA GLN A 203 3.59 3.33 16.04
C GLN A 203 4.33 4.36 16.87
N LEU A 204 4.36 4.16 18.19
CA LEU A 204 5.20 4.94 19.10
C LEU A 204 6.60 4.34 19.12
N VAL A 205 7.53 4.93 18.39
CA VAL A 205 8.89 4.42 18.22
C VAL A 205 9.91 5.35 18.87
N LYS A 206 11.05 4.82 19.27
CA LYS A 206 12.13 5.65 19.81
C LYS A 206 12.62 6.64 18.75
N ARG A 207 12.85 7.87 19.17
CA ARG A 207 13.39 8.91 18.29
C ARG A 207 14.74 8.52 17.69
N GLU A 208 15.60 7.89 18.50
CA GLU A 208 16.91 7.44 18.05
C GLU A 208 16.84 6.43 16.89
N ASP A 209 15.84 5.54 16.91
CA ASP A 209 15.63 4.54 15.86
C ASP A 209 15.03 5.14 14.59
N HIS A 210 14.25 6.23 14.74
CA HIS A 210 13.53 6.88 13.65
C HIS A 210 14.33 8.02 12.99
N ASP A 211 15.14 8.76 13.73
CA ASP A 211 15.83 9.96 13.24
C ASP A 211 17.14 9.59 12.53
N ARG A 212 17.12 9.66 11.20
CA ARG A 212 18.28 9.35 10.35
C ARG A 212 19.52 10.20 10.68
N ALA A 213 19.36 11.38 11.26
CA ALA A 213 20.49 12.27 11.55
C ALA A 213 21.36 11.74 12.68
N ILE A 214 20.85 10.78 13.47
CA ILE A 214 21.54 10.15 14.60
C ILE A 214 21.62 8.63 14.46
N GLY A 215 21.60 8.11 13.21
CA GLY A 215 21.77 6.68 12.92
C GLY A 215 20.47 5.88 12.79
N GLY A 216 19.31 6.53 12.95
CA GLY A 216 18.00 5.91 12.75
C GLY A 216 17.67 5.62 11.28
N ALA A 217 16.57 4.95 11.05
CA ALA A 217 16.18 4.49 9.72
C ALA A 217 15.64 5.62 8.86
N ALA A 218 16.35 5.97 7.78
CA ALA A 218 15.80 6.75 6.68
C ALA A 218 14.80 5.89 5.89
N HIS A 219 13.59 6.40 5.64
CA HIS A 219 12.52 5.58 5.05
C HIS A 219 11.44 6.37 4.35
N THR A 220 10.70 5.68 3.49
CA THR A 220 9.38 6.10 3.02
C THR A 220 8.37 5.64 4.08
N GLY A 221 7.78 6.59 4.80
CA GLY A 221 6.75 6.27 5.80
C GLY A 221 5.35 6.28 5.23
N GLY A 222 4.40 5.71 6.00
CA GLY A 222 2.98 5.67 5.66
C GLY A 222 2.39 7.05 5.36
N ASN A 223 2.88 8.11 6.00
CA ASN A 223 2.43 9.48 5.73
C ASN A 223 2.54 9.85 4.24
N SER A 224 3.58 9.39 3.55
CA SER A 224 3.72 9.60 2.11
C SER A 224 2.94 8.60 1.26
N LEU A 225 2.57 7.44 1.80
CA LEU A 225 1.83 6.40 1.08
C LEU A 225 0.32 6.64 1.13
N TRP A 226 -0.21 6.84 2.33
CA TRP A 226 -1.63 6.96 2.61
C TRP A 226 -2.00 8.17 3.48
N GLY A 227 -1.04 8.84 4.14
CA GLY A 227 -1.26 9.95 5.06
C GLY A 227 -1.40 11.32 4.37
N ALA A 228 -1.18 12.39 5.13
CA ALA A 228 -1.37 13.77 4.66
C ALA A 228 -0.47 14.17 3.49
N ASP A 229 0.74 13.59 3.40
CA ASP A 229 1.71 13.87 2.34
C ASP A 229 1.59 12.92 1.14
N SER A 230 0.60 12.00 1.15
CA SER A 230 0.37 11.07 0.04
C SER A 230 -0.29 11.74 -1.16
N VAL A 231 -1.05 12.82 -0.95
CA VAL A 231 -1.80 13.51 -1.99
C VAL A 231 -0.93 14.53 -2.69
N ASP A 232 -1.04 14.57 -4.01
CA ASP A 232 -0.45 15.63 -4.81
C ASP A 232 -1.13 16.97 -4.52
N ASN A 233 -0.44 17.84 -3.79
CA ASN A 233 -0.94 19.17 -3.45
C ASN A 233 -0.74 20.20 -4.57
N SER A 234 -0.15 19.84 -5.71
CA SER A 234 0.08 20.76 -6.83
C SER A 234 -1.22 21.29 -7.44
N LYS A 235 -2.34 20.56 -7.29
CA LYS A 235 -3.66 20.92 -7.81
C LYS A 235 -4.52 21.77 -6.87
N LYS A 236 -4.07 22.08 -5.64
CA LYS A 236 -4.84 22.90 -4.68
C LYS A 236 -4.86 24.41 -4.98
N GLY A 237 -4.18 24.86 -6.03
CA GLY A 237 -4.06 26.29 -6.41
C GLY A 237 -5.02 26.79 -7.48
N GLU A 238 -5.89 25.95 -8.06
CA GLU A 238 -6.71 26.34 -9.23
C GLU A 238 -8.19 26.63 -8.94
N ASN A 239 -8.59 26.68 -7.67
CA ASN A 239 -9.97 27.06 -7.30
C ASN A 239 -9.96 28.31 -6.40
N PHE A 240 -9.80 29.48 -7.03
CA PHE A 240 -10.24 30.78 -6.52
C PHE A 240 -10.85 31.59 -7.66
#